data_b95bf2d457a8014a956c18d5d8569421
#
_entry.id   b95bf2d457a8014a956c18d5d8569421
#
_cell.length_a   1.000
_cell.length_b   1.000
_cell.length_c   1.000
_cell.angle_alpha   90.00
_cell.angle_beta   90.00
_cell.angle_gamma   90.00
#
_symmetry.space_group_name_H-M   'P 1'
#
loop_
_entity.id
_entity.type
_entity.pdbx_description
1 polymer ?
#
loop_
_entity_poly.entity_id
_entity_poly.type
_entity_poly.pdbx_seq_one_letter_code
_entity_poly.pdbx_strand_id
1 'polypeptide(L)'
;YFRQMELYVESQYHRGRPYIGEYLDEVTGYWLKGDQERSRYYNHSTFNDLMITGLIGLRPRLDDTIEVNPLIPADKWDWFCLDNVLYHGHNLTILWDKNGDRYHCGKGLRVFVDGKEAGHADTLTRLVCENALK
;
A
#
# COMPACT_ATOMS: atom_id res chain seq x y z
N TYR A 1 6.97 8.70 -7.27
CA TYR A 1 6.30 8.24 -6.05
C TYR A 1 6.84 6.88 -5.60
N PHE A 2 6.76 5.81 -6.43
CA PHE A 2 7.19 4.45 -6.06
C PHE A 2 8.64 4.41 -5.55
N ARG A 3 9.59 5.00 -6.29
CA ARG A 3 11.01 5.06 -5.88
C ARG A 3 11.22 5.77 -4.53
N GLN A 4 10.46 6.79 -4.22
CA GLN A 4 10.55 7.48 -2.92
C GLN A 4 10.06 6.59 -1.78
N MET A 5 9.03 5.79 -2.02
CA MET A 5 8.55 4.80 -1.05
C MET A 5 9.59 3.70 -0.82
N GLU A 6 10.25 3.20 -1.89
CA GLU A 6 11.37 2.26 -1.78
C GLU A 6 12.51 2.85 -0.94
N LEU A 7 12.95 4.07 -1.24
CA LEU A 7 14.02 4.75 -0.50
C LEU A 7 13.67 4.92 0.98
N TYR A 8 12.40 5.24 1.27
CA TYR A 8 11.96 5.33 2.66
C TYR A 8 12.02 3.98 3.38
N VAL A 9 11.58 2.90 2.74
CA VAL A 9 11.71 1.54 3.29
C VAL A 9 13.16 1.15 3.46
N GLU A 10 14.01 1.38 2.45
CA GLU A 10 15.46 1.11 2.51
C GLU A 10 16.12 1.88 3.67
N SER A 11 15.65 3.09 3.97
CA SER A 11 16.16 3.90 5.08
C SER A 11 15.82 3.36 6.48
N GLN A 12 14.82 2.44 6.59
CA GLN A 12 14.41 1.87 7.88
C GLN A 12 15.43 0.86 8.46
N TYR A 13 16.71 1.05 8.11
CA TYR A 13 17.83 0.27 8.61
C TYR A 13 18.96 1.19 9.05
N HIS A 14 19.56 0.84 10.17
CA HIS A 14 20.78 1.49 10.69
C HIS A 14 21.79 0.41 11.07
N ARG A 15 22.99 0.47 10.48
CA ARG A 15 24.04 -0.52 10.72
C ARG A 15 23.58 -1.97 10.52
N GLY A 16 22.77 -2.22 9.47
CA GLY A 16 22.28 -3.55 9.11
C GLY A 16 21.16 -4.11 10.00
N ARG A 17 20.57 -3.30 10.86
CA ARG A 17 19.44 -3.68 11.71
C ARG A 17 18.23 -2.81 11.45
N PRO A 18 17.00 -3.33 11.60
CA PRO A 18 15.79 -2.52 11.56
C PRO A 18 15.91 -1.35 12.54
N TYR A 19 15.58 -0.16 12.05
CA TYR A 19 15.68 1.06 12.83
C TYR A 19 14.65 2.08 12.36
N ILE A 20 14.04 2.76 13.30
CA ILE A 20 13.16 3.91 13.05
C ILE A 20 13.75 5.11 13.76
N GLY A 21 13.90 6.21 13.05
CA GLY A 21 14.39 7.48 13.60
C GLY A 21 13.62 8.67 13.07
N GLU A 22 13.91 9.84 13.61
CA GLU A 22 13.14 11.05 13.34
C GLU A 22 13.59 11.81 12.09
N TYR A 23 14.89 11.79 11.80
CA TYR A 23 15.47 12.62 10.74
C TYR A 23 16.36 11.82 9.80
N LEU A 24 16.13 12.03 8.51
CA LEU A 24 17.01 11.58 7.43
C LEU A 24 17.77 12.77 6.84
N ASP A 25 18.99 12.52 6.40
CA ASP A 25 19.75 13.43 5.55
C ASP A 25 19.18 13.41 4.13
N GLU A 26 18.86 14.55 3.58
CA GLU A 26 18.20 14.68 2.28
C GLU A 26 19.12 14.30 1.10
N VAL A 27 20.42 14.28 1.31
CA VAL A 27 21.40 13.93 0.28
C VAL A 27 21.74 12.44 0.33
N THR A 28 22.03 11.94 1.51
CA THR A 28 22.51 10.57 1.68
C THR A 28 21.40 9.54 1.98
N GLY A 29 20.22 10.02 2.42
CA GLY A 29 19.13 9.17 2.90
C GLY A 29 19.45 8.43 4.19
N TYR A 30 20.54 8.81 4.89
CA TYR A 30 20.98 8.18 6.12
C TYR A 30 20.46 8.93 7.35
N TRP A 31 20.39 8.25 8.49
CA TRP A 31 19.92 8.84 9.73
C TRP A 31 20.88 9.89 10.28
N LEU A 32 20.46 11.16 10.31
CA LEU A 32 21.26 12.26 10.86
C LEU A 32 21.51 12.13 12.37
N LYS A 33 20.55 11.55 13.08
CA LYS A 33 20.60 11.39 14.54
C LYS A 33 20.44 9.93 14.97
N GLY A 34 20.92 9.00 14.16
CA GLY A 34 20.69 7.57 14.35
C GLY A 34 21.20 7.01 15.69
N ASP A 35 22.24 7.61 16.28
CA ASP A 35 22.81 7.18 17.56
C ASP A 35 22.28 7.97 18.77
N GLN A 36 21.41 8.96 18.54
CA GLN A 36 20.84 9.76 19.62
C GLN A 36 19.58 9.09 20.17
N GLU A 37 19.58 8.82 21.48
CA GLU A 37 18.46 8.17 22.18
C GLU A 37 17.13 8.91 21.99
N ARG A 38 17.17 10.24 22.00
CA ARG A 38 15.98 11.09 21.80
C ARG A 38 15.24 10.84 20.49
N SER A 39 15.96 10.50 19.42
CA SER A 39 15.39 10.32 18.08
C SER A 39 15.19 8.85 17.71
N ARG A 40 15.60 7.93 18.57
CA ARG A 40 15.46 6.50 18.35
C ARG A 40 14.01 6.08 18.55
N TYR A 41 13.47 5.30 17.62
CA TYR A 41 12.12 4.75 17.62
C TYR A 41 11.00 5.82 17.59
N TYR A 42 11.36 7.04 17.22
CA TYR A 42 10.41 8.12 17.06
C TYR A 42 10.19 8.40 15.58
N ASN A 43 8.94 8.26 15.14
CA ASN A 43 8.55 8.52 13.76
C ASN A 43 7.13 9.11 13.70
N HIS A 44 6.95 10.15 12.90
CA HIS A 44 5.64 10.65 12.50
C HIS A 44 5.15 9.83 11.31
N SER A 45 4.36 8.80 11.56
CA SER A 45 4.03 7.82 10.53
C SER A 45 2.71 8.14 9.83
N THR A 46 2.80 8.69 8.63
CA THR A 46 1.76 8.60 7.60
C THR A 46 2.11 7.55 6.53
N PHE A 47 3.12 6.74 6.78
CA PHE A 47 3.62 5.77 5.78
C PHE A 47 2.55 4.77 5.36
N ASN A 48 1.79 4.24 6.31
CA ASN A 48 0.70 3.30 6.00
C ASN A 48 -0.39 3.94 5.15
N ASP A 49 -0.71 5.21 5.40
CA ASP A 49 -1.65 5.95 4.56
C ASP A 49 -1.15 6.08 3.13
N LEU A 50 0.16 6.34 2.95
CA LEU A 50 0.79 6.39 1.64
C LEU A 50 0.83 5.02 0.95
N MET A 51 0.95 3.93 1.70
CA MET A 51 0.83 2.58 1.16
C MET A 51 -0.61 2.30 0.70
N ILE A 52 -1.59 2.57 1.54
CA ILE A 52 -3.00 2.25 1.27
C ILE A 52 -3.55 3.15 0.16
N THR A 53 -3.46 4.47 0.32
CA THR A 53 -4.05 5.43 -0.61
C THR A 53 -3.18 5.73 -1.83
N GLY A 54 -1.87 5.55 -1.71
CA GLY A 54 -0.90 5.78 -2.76
C GLY A 54 -0.58 4.52 -3.55
N LEU A 55 0.25 3.62 -3.01
CA LEU A 55 0.74 2.48 -3.77
C LEU A 55 -0.38 1.52 -4.17
N ILE A 56 -1.21 1.10 -3.23
CA ILE A 56 -2.37 0.23 -3.52
C ILE A 56 -3.49 1.03 -4.15
N GLY A 57 -3.64 2.28 -3.75
CA GLY A 57 -4.47 3.26 -4.44
C GLY A 57 -5.94 3.24 -4.06
N LEU A 58 -6.31 2.76 -2.87
CA LEU A 58 -7.68 2.93 -2.36
C LEU A 58 -7.99 4.42 -2.23
N ARG A 59 -8.96 4.91 -3.01
CA ARG A 59 -9.38 6.31 -3.02
C ARG A 59 -10.59 6.51 -2.12
N PRO A 60 -10.46 7.26 -1.01
CA PRO A 60 -11.60 7.55 -0.14
C PRO A 60 -12.72 8.27 -0.92
N ARG A 61 -13.94 7.79 -0.79
CA ARG A 61 -15.15 8.37 -1.39
C ARG A 61 -16.23 8.53 -0.32
N LEU A 62 -17.22 9.39 -0.58
CA LEU A 62 -18.35 9.60 0.31
C LEU A 62 -19.58 8.79 -0.11
N ASP A 63 -19.56 8.20 -1.30
CA ASP A 63 -20.64 7.37 -1.86
C ASP A 63 -20.35 5.86 -1.65
N ASP A 64 -21.27 5.02 -2.10
CA ASP A 64 -21.18 3.55 -2.00
C ASP A 64 -20.27 2.92 -3.07
N THR A 65 -19.37 3.71 -3.66
CA THR A 65 -18.43 3.28 -4.70
C THR A 65 -17.07 3.00 -4.11
N ILE A 66 -16.46 1.91 -4.52
CA ILE A 66 -15.03 1.63 -4.24
C ILE A 66 -14.22 2.01 -5.47
N GLU A 67 -13.22 2.85 -5.27
CA GLU A 67 -12.27 3.22 -6.31
C GLU A 67 -10.85 2.82 -5.88
N VAL A 68 -10.17 2.06 -6.73
CA VAL A 68 -8.78 1.65 -6.56
C VAL A 68 -7.98 2.13 -7.77
N ASN A 69 -6.87 2.84 -7.53
CA ASN A 69 -5.99 3.34 -8.59
C ASN A 69 -4.51 3.18 -8.18
N PRO A 70 -3.94 1.97 -8.35
CA PRO A 70 -2.57 1.67 -7.92
C PRO A 70 -1.52 2.55 -8.61
N LEU A 71 -0.53 2.99 -7.83
CA LEU A 71 0.64 3.73 -8.33
C LEU A 71 1.89 2.84 -8.41
N ILE A 72 1.72 1.54 -8.28
CA ILE A 72 2.80 0.55 -8.44
C ILE A 72 3.03 0.35 -9.94
N PRO A 73 4.25 0.57 -10.46
CA PRO A 73 4.56 0.25 -11.84
C PRO A 73 4.36 -1.25 -12.12
N ALA A 74 3.80 -1.60 -13.27
CA ALA A 74 3.38 -2.96 -13.61
C ALA A 74 4.52 -4.00 -13.65
N ASP A 75 5.79 -3.53 -13.73
CA ASP A 75 7.00 -4.35 -13.75
C ASP A 75 7.65 -4.54 -12.37
N LYS A 76 7.09 -3.96 -11.31
CA LYS A 76 7.74 -3.94 -9.99
C LYS A 76 7.26 -5.04 -9.05
N TRP A 77 5.96 -5.21 -8.93
CA TRP A 77 5.41 -6.24 -8.06
C TRP A 77 4.51 -7.17 -8.85
N ASP A 78 4.76 -8.46 -8.76
CA ASP A 78 3.93 -9.48 -9.39
C ASP A 78 2.69 -9.80 -8.56
N TRP A 79 2.68 -9.39 -7.28
CA TRP A 79 1.54 -9.59 -6.39
C TRP A 79 1.57 -8.63 -5.19
N PHE A 80 0.40 -8.30 -4.68
CA PHE A 80 0.17 -7.70 -3.36
C PHE A 80 -1.23 -8.05 -2.85
N CYS A 81 -1.41 -7.94 -1.53
CA CYS A 81 -2.72 -8.03 -0.91
C CYS A 81 -2.82 -7.02 0.23
N LEU A 82 -3.84 -6.19 0.20
CA LEU A 82 -4.32 -5.37 1.30
C LEU A 82 -5.62 -6.00 1.79
N ASP A 83 -5.58 -6.60 2.96
CA ASP A 83 -6.69 -7.36 3.52
C ASP A 83 -7.21 -6.76 4.82
N ASN A 84 -8.47 -7.04 5.15
CA ASN A 84 -9.13 -6.60 6.38
C ASN A 84 -9.17 -5.08 6.58
N VAL A 85 -9.36 -4.31 5.52
CA VAL A 85 -9.52 -2.86 5.62
C VAL A 85 -10.98 -2.54 5.92
N LEU A 86 -11.25 -1.98 7.09
CA LEU A 86 -12.58 -1.49 7.42
C LEU A 86 -12.85 -0.19 6.64
N TYR A 87 -13.84 -0.24 5.74
CA TYR A 87 -14.23 0.87 4.88
C TYR A 87 -15.75 0.98 4.81
N HIS A 88 -16.32 2.11 5.27
CA HIS A 88 -17.77 2.35 5.35
C HIS A 88 -18.57 1.23 6.04
N GLY A 89 -17.98 0.56 7.03
CA GLY A 89 -18.61 -0.53 7.76
C GLY A 89 -18.48 -1.92 7.11
N HIS A 90 -17.86 -1.99 5.93
CA HIS A 90 -17.57 -3.23 5.21
C HIS A 90 -16.10 -3.62 5.34
N ASN A 91 -15.81 -4.88 5.17
CA ASN A 91 -14.45 -5.40 5.15
C ASN A 91 -13.95 -5.53 3.71
N LEU A 92 -12.95 -4.73 3.35
CA LEU A 92 -12.36 -4.74 2.02
C LEU A 92 -11.11 -5.62 1.96
N THR A 93 -10.98 -6.33 0.83
CA THR A 93 -9.73 -6.95 0.38
C THR A 93 -9.42 -6.45 -1.03
N ILE A 94 -8.22 -5.93 -1.23
CA ILE A 94 -7.71 -5.49 -2.53
C ILE A 94 -6.47 -6.31 -2.82
N LEU A 95 -6.49 -7.11 -3.87
CA LEU A 95 -5.35 -7.94 -4.25
C LEU A 95 -4.97 -7.75 -5.73
N TRP A 96 -3.68 -7.87 -5.98
CA TRP A 96 -3.09 -8.02 -7.30
C TRP A 96 -2.37 -9.35 -7.37
N ASP A 97 -2.69 -10.13 -8.38
CA ASP A 97 -2.02 -11.38 -8.71
C ASP A 97 -1.84 -11.47 -10.22
N LYS A 98 -0.66 -11.13 -10.68
CA LYS A 98 -0.35 -11.01 -12.11
C LYS A 98 -0.66 -12.28 -12.91
N ASN A 99 -0.42 -13.42 -12.30
CA ASN A 99 -0.57 -14.72 -12.94
C ASN A 99 -1.77 -15.53 -12.41
N GLY A 100 -2.29 -15.17 -11.24
CA GLY A 100 -3.39 -15.87 -10.55
C GLY A 100 -2.96 -17.09 -9.73
N ASP A 101 -1.67 -17.29 -9.55
CA ASP A 101 -1.10 -18.48 -8.90
C ASP A 101 -0.70 -18.24 -7.43
N ARG A 102 -0.63 -16.99 -7.00
CA ARG A 102 -0.24 -16.63 -5.62
C ARG A 102 -1.38 -16.77 -4.62
N TYR A 103 -2.53 -16.19 -4.94
CA TYR A 103 -3.70 -16.16 -4.02
C TYR A 103 -4.81 -17.13 -4.43
N HIS A 104 -4.72 -17.71 -5.64
CA HIS A 104 -5.71 -18.65 -6.20
C HIS A 104 -7.13 -18.08 -6.29
N CYS A 105 -7.24 -16.74 -6.35
CA CYS A 105 -8.50 -16.03 -6.55
C CYS A 105 -8.72 -15.58 -8.00
N GLY A 106 -7.84 -16.04 -8.92
CA GLY A 106 -7.78 -15.60 -10.31
C GLY A 106 -6.74 -14.48 -10.52
N LYS A 107 -6.30 -14.29 -11.76
CA LYS A 107 -5.31 -13.28 -12.13
C LYS A 107 -5.91 -11.87 -12.12
N GLY A 108 -5.05 -10.87 -11.98
CA GLY A 108 -5.40 -9.47 -12.13
C GLY A 108 -5.59 -8.73 -10.81
N LEU A 109 -6.03 -7.47 -10.92
CA LEU A 109 -6.43 -6.64 -9.79
C LEU A 109 -7.87 -7.00 -9.41
N ARG A 110 -8.10 -7.31 -8.13
CA ARG A 110 -9.42 -7.72 -7.64
C ARG A 110 -9.77 -6.98 -6.36
N VAL A 111 -11.05 -6.65 -6.24
CA VAL A 111 -11.63 -6.02 -5.05
C VAL A 111 -12.73 -6.91 -4.52
N PHE A 112 -12.68 -7.21 -3.23
CA PHE A 112 -13.70 -7.97 -2.53
C PHE A 112 -14.30 -7.11 -1.41
N VAL A 113 -15.60 -7.25 -1.21
CA VAL A 113 -16.37 -6.65 -0.12
C VAL A 113 -17.01 -7.79 0.66
N ASP A 114 -16.72 -7.88 1.96
CA ASP A 114 -17.21 -8.94 2.84
C ASP A 114 -17.01 -10.36 2.23
N GLY A 115 -15.86 -10.54 1.58
CA GLY A 115 -15.47 -11.80 0.94
C GLY A 115 -16.09 -12.07 -0.43
N LYS A 116 -16.91 -11.15 -0.97
CA LYS A 116 -17.51 -11.29 -2.31
C LYS A 116 -16.80 -10.37 -3.30
N GLU A 117 -16.47 -10.87 -4.50
CA GLU A 117 -15.87 -10.06 -5.54
C GLU A 117 -16.82 -8.94 -5.98
N ALA A 118 -16.35 -7.69 -5.84
CA ALA A 118 -17.06 -6.49 -6.26
C ALA A 118 -16.61 -6.01 -7.64
N GLY A 119 -15.39 -6.36 -8.05
CA GLY A 119 -14.86 -6.02 -9.37
C GLY A 119 -13.43 -6.50 -9.60
N HIS A 120 -13.05 -6.56 -10.87
CA HIS A 120 -11.68 -6.92 -11.26
C HIS A 120 -11.22 -6.23 -12.53
N ALA A 121 -9.91 -6.24 -12.76
CA ALA A 121 -9.24 -5.82 -13.98
C ALA A 121 -8.01 -6.70 -14.25
N ASP A 122 -7.72 -7.00 -15.51
CA ASP A 122 -6.61 -7.90 -15.88
C ASP A 122 -5.22 -7.29 -15.66
N THR A 123 -5.15 -5.97 -15.46
CA THR A 123 -3.91 -5.20 -15.28
C THR A 123 -4.01 -4.27 -14.07
N LEU A 124 -2.84 -3.79 -13.60
CA LEU A 124 -2.79 -2.70 -12.60
C LEU A 124 -3.28 -1.40 -13.27
N THR A 125 -4.54 -1.11 -13.09
CA THR A 125 -5.21 0.08 -13.64
C THR A 125 -6.23 0.63 -12.65
N ARG A 126 -6.77 1.80 -12.96
CA ARG A 126 -7.90 2.33 -12.18
C ARG A 126 -9.11 1.43 -12.33
N LEU A 127 -9.63 0.95 -11.21
CA LEU A 127 -10.82 0.12 -11.11
C LEU A 127 -11.87 0.84 -10.26
N VAL A 128 -13.09 0.91 -10.77
CA VAL A 128 -14.24 1.53 -10.08
C VAL A 128 -15.35 0.48 -9.96
N CYS A 129 -15.75 0.21 -8.72
CA CYS A 129 -16.83 -0.73 -8.39
C CYS A 129 -18.00 0.10 -7.87
N GLU A 130 -18.95 0.42 -8.76
CA GLU A 130 -20.12 1.24 -8.43
C GLU A 130 -21.11 0.47 -7.55
N ASN A 131 -21.68 1.16 -6.55
CA ASN A 131 -22.67 0.59 -5.62
C ASN A 131 -22.20 -0.67 -4.87
N ALA A 132 -20.90 -0.84 -4.72
CA ALA A 132 -20.29 -2.04 -4.13
C ALA A 132 -20.52 -2.17 -2.61
N LEU A 133 -20.96 -1.10 -1.95
CA LEU A 133 -21.21 -1.01 -0.51
C LEU A 133 -22.70 -0.98 -0.14
N LYS A 134 -23.58 -1.44 -1.05
CA LYS A 134 -25.04 -1.52 -0.81
C LYS A 134 -25.48 -2.87 -0.31
#